data_4c2feae96c48a4df032be3260d78fe67
#
_entry.id   4c2feae96c48a4df032be3260d78fe67
#
_cell.length_a   1.000
_cell.length_b   1.000
_cell.length_c   1.000
_cell.angle_alpha   90.00
_cell.angle_beta   90.00
_cell.angle_gamma   90.00
#
_symmetry.space_group_name_H-M   'P 1'
#
loop_
_entity.id
_entity.type
_entity.pdbx_description
1 polymer ?
#
loop_
_entity_poly.entity_id
_entity_poly.type
_entity_poly.pdbx_seq_one_letter_code
_entity_poly.pdbx_strand_id
1 'polypeptide(L)'
;MRKVLVVDGTFLKSKYKGVLLVATALDGNSNLYPIAFAVVDSENDRSWNWFFRQLKVVVPDERALAFVSDRNNSLCKGLENVYPLSQHGICIHHLLNNVVTHYRGKGVVGLIAKASKAYRVVDFQKRFEAVCNISPAIGEYLTDANVTKWARCQFQGYRYDIRTTNPTESINSALRSPREYPVIPLLDSIREMLTRWFFERRTRSRKHTMPLTIAIEKKIDRRINKGKTFLVQPVNEHRFLVRGDTIDCLVDLDRRTCSCGKYDLLKIPCRHAIKAGLTVSRAPSSLTDFMYTTSNWRTAYEETINPIGVPDDSWVVPNTVRNASVLAPESRRGAGRRRKRRYETVEDKLRSSQGAQEKKRRRCSRCGEENHNRATCDRAI
;
A
#
# COMPACT_ATOMS: atom_id res chain seq x y z
N MET A 1 -11.91 5.21 -5.11
CA MET A 1 -10.72 4.58 -4.47
C MET A 1 -10.79 3.06 -4.61
N ARG A 2 -9.65 2.35 -4.49
CA ARG A 2 -9.64 0.88 -4.44
C ARG A 2 -10.24 0.41 -3.13
N LYS A 3 -11.04 -0.67 -3.16
CA LYS A 3 -11.66 -1.25 -1.97
C LYS A 3 -10.65 -2.07 -1.14
N VAL A 4 -9.49 -1.48 -0.86
CA VAL A 4 -8.46 -2.04 0.03
C VAL A 4 -7.98 -0.94 0.96
N LEU A 5 -8.15 -1.17 2.24
CA LEU A 5 -7.63 -0.31 3.29
C LEU A 5 -6.36 -0.91 3.87
N VAL A 6 -5.33 -0.11 3.93
CA VAL A 6 -4.10 -0.44 4.66
C VAL A 6 -4.16 0.25 6.00
N VAL A 7 -4.02 -0.52 7.06
CA VAL A 7 -4.17 -0.05 8.44
C VAL A 7 -2.90 -0.34 9.22
N ASP A 8 -2.47 0.63 10.02
CA ASP A 8 -1.23 0.51 10.82
C ASP A 8 -1.23 1.53 11.95
N GLY A 9 -0.50 1.23 13.02
CA GLY A 9 -0.24 2.15 14.12
C GLY A 9 1.21 2.65 14.11
N THR A 10 1.43 3.89 14.54
CA THR A 10 2.77 4.44 14.68
C THR A 10 2.89 5.28 15.93
N PHE A 11 3.98 5.09 16.69
CA PHE A 11 4.23 5.82 17.92
C PHE A 11 4.39 7.33 17.68
N LEU A 12 3.71 8.12 18.50
CA LEU A 12 3.97 9.54 18.64
C LEU A 12 5.26 9.73 19.45
N LYS A 13 6.00 10.76 19.11
CA LYS A 13 7.30 11.08 19.73
C LYS A 13 7.24 12.33 20.61
N SER A 14 6.06 12.94 20.70
CA SER A 14 5.82 14.11 21.55
C SER A 14 6.00 13.77 23.03
N LYS A 15 5.98 14.79 23.89
CA LYS A 15 6.06 14.66 25.35
C LYS A 15 5.03 13.67 25.90
N TYR A 16 3.83 13.68 25.36
CA TYR A 16 2.70 12.88 25.84
C TYR A 16 2.61 11.48 25.25
N LYS A 17 3.50 11.13 24.31
CA LYS A 17 3.51 9.81 23.65
C LYS A 17 2.16 9.45 23.01
N GLY A 18 1.80 8.18 23.00
CA GLY A 18 0.61 7.66 22.35
C GLY A 18 0.90 7.08 20.97
N VAL A 19 -0.15 6.71 20.27
CA VAL A 19 -0.09 6.08 18.94
C VAL A 19 -1.01 6.82 17.98
N LEU A 20 -0.53 7.06 16.77
CA LEU A 20 -1.33 7.50 15.64
C LEU A 20 -1.75 6.27 14.84
N LEU A 21 -3.05 5.95 14.86
CA LEU A 21 -3.65 4.94 14.00
C LEU A 21 -4.00 5.58 12.66
N VAL A 22 -3.71 4.86 11.57
CA VAL A 22 -3.92 5.35 10.21
C VAL A 22 -4.63 4.30 9.38
N ALA A 23 -5.69 4.69 8.68
CA ALA A 23 -6.29 3.92 7.61
C ALA A 23 -6.13 4.66 6.29
N THR A 24 -5.59 4.01 5.28
CA THR A 24 -5.39 4.59 3.95
C THR A 24 -5.74 3.61 2.84
N ALA A 25 -6.23 4.13 1.73
CA ALA A 25 -6.40 3.41 0.47
C ALA A 25 -5.41 3.93 -0.59
N LEU A 26 -5.51 3.39 -1.78
CA LEU A 26 -4.91 3.96 -2.98
C LEU A 26 -6.01 4.40 -3.95
N ASP A 27 -5.82 5.56 -4.58
CA ASP A 27 -6.68 6.00 -5.68
C ASP A 27 -6.42 5.21 -6.98
N GLY A 28 -7.19 5.48 -8.01
CA GLY A 28 -7.03 4.86 -9.33
C GLY A 28 -5.66 5.10 -9.97
N ASN A 29 -5.00 6.21 -9.63
CA ASN A 29 -3.66 6.58 -10.10
C ASN A 29 -2.52 6.06 -9.20
N SER A 30 -2.85 5.26 -8.18
CA SER A 30 -1.91 4.71 -7.17
C SER A 30 -1.30 5.76 -6.22
N ASN A 31 -1.93 6.91 -6.04
CA ASN A 31 -1.57 7.83 -4.97
C ASN A 31 -2.18 7.36 -3.64
N LEU A 32 -1.53 7.70 -2.53
CA LEU A 32 -2.05 7.48 -1.19
C LEU A 32 -3.37 8.24 -1.01
N TYR A 33 -4.39 7.59 -0.53
CA TYR A 33 -5.69 8.18 -0.23
C TYR A 33 -6.03 7.96 1.25
N PRO A 34 -5.57 8.85 2.14
CA PRO A 34 -5.87 8.73 3.57
C PRO A 34 -7.38 8.80 3.82
N ILE A 35 -7.87 7.91 4.67
CA ILE A 35 -9.29 7.77 5.01
C ILE A 35 -9.53 8.25 6.44
N ALA A 36 -8.71 7.78 7.39
CA ALA A 36 -8.89 8.10 8.79
C ALA A 36 -7.55 8.17 9.53
N PHE A 37 -7.54 9.04 10.52
CA PHE A 37 -6.48 9.18 11.51
C PHE A 37 -7.10 9.18 12.90
N ALA A 38 -6.43 8.56 13.87
CA ALA A 38 -6.84 8.62 15.28
C ALA A 38 -5.62 8.67 16.19
N VAL A 39 -5.71 9.48 17.24
CA VAL A 39 -4.72 9.53 18.30
C VAL A 39 -5.27 8.74 19.48
N VAL A 40 -4.52 7.75 19.92
CA VAL A 40 -4.88 6.86 21.04
C VAL A 40 -3.72 6.73 22.02
N ASP A 41 -3.99 6.22 23.21
CA ASP A 41 -2.97 5.97 24.23
C ASP A 41 -1.99 4.86 23.82
N SER A 42 -2.53 3.76 23.30
CA SER A 42 -1.76 2.58 22.92
C SER A 42 -2.51 1.69 21.94
N GLU A 43 -1.80 0.75 21.31
CA GLU A 43 -2.36 -0.27 20.42
C GLU A 43 -2.92 -1.45 21.24
N ASN A 44 -4.13 -1.31 21.73
CA ASN A 44 -4.84 -2.33 22.51
C ASN A 44 -6.21 -2.66 21.88
N ASP A 45 -6.88 -3.68 22.42
CA ASP A 45 -8.19 -4.14 21.93
C ASP A 45 -9.23 -3.02 21.93
N ARG A 46 -9.25 -2.16 22.97
CA ARG A 46 -10.18 -1.03 23.12
C ARG A 46 -9.96 0.01 22.02
N SER A 47 -8.72 0.42 21.81
CA SER A 47 -8.34 1.44 20.83
C SER A 47 -8.65 1.00 19.40
N TRP A 48 -8.31 -0.24 19.03
CA TRP A 48 -8.58 -0.76 17.71
C TRP A 48 -10.08 -0.98 17.47
N ASN A 49 -10.85 -1.53 18.43
CA ASN A 49 -12.29 -1.67 18.30
C ASN A 49 -12.98 -0.31 18.14
N TRP A 50 -12.59 0.69 18.93
CA TRP A 50 -13.12 2.04 18.79
C TRP A 50 -12.78 2.63 17.42
N PHE A 51 -11.54 2.56 16.98
CA PHE A 51 -11.11 3.06 15.68
C PHE A 51 -11.91 2.45 14.52
N PHE A 52 -12.08 1.13 14.52
CA PHE A 52 -12.83 0.45 13.46
C PHE A 52 -14.32 0.77 13.50
N ARG A 53 -14.91 0.97 14.66
CA ARG A 53 -16.31 1.43 14.77
C ARG A 53 -16.49 2.82 14.16
N GLN A 54 -15.57 3.76 14.43
CA GLN A 54 -15.60 5.08 13.80
C GLN A 54 -15.34 5.00 12.28
N LEU A 55 -14.40 4.17 11.86
CA LEU A 55 -14.11 3.96 10.44
C LEU A 55 -15.32 3.38 9.69
N LYS A 56 -16.11 2.50 10.34
CA LYS A 56 -17.29 1.86 9.74
C LYS A 56 -18.41 2.86 9.40
N VAL A 57 -18.44 4.02 10.04
CA VAL A 57 -19.39 5.11 9.73
C VAL A 57 -19.16 5.63 8.30
N VAL A 58 -17.92 5.69 7.86
CA VAL A 58 -17.52 6.23 6.52
C VAL A 58 -17.19 5.15 5.50
N VAL A 59 -16.80 3.97 5.97
CA VAL A 59 -16.50 2.81 5.12
C VAL A 59 -17.31 1.62 5.61
N PRO A 60 -18.43 1.30 4.98
CA PRO A 60 -19.27 0.19 5.40
C PRO A 60 -18.58 -1.16 5.24
N ASP A 61 -18.98 -2.13 6.06
CA ASP A 61 -18.52 -3.51 5.97
C ASP A 61 -19.17 -4.22 4.78
N GLU A 62 -18.36 -4.67 3.85
CA GLU A 62 -18.83 -5.39 2.66
C GLU A 62 -17.82 -6.46 2.21
N ARG A 63 -18.30 -7.53 1.57
CA ARG A 63 -17.45 -8.64 1.07
C ARG A 63 -16.37 -8.21 0.07
N ALA A 64 -16.60 -7.10 -0.63
CA ALA A 64 -15.66 -6.57 -1.60
C ALA A 64 -14.52 -5.75 -0.95
N LEU A 65 -14.66 -5.38 0.33
CA LEU A 65 -13.65 -4.65 1.08
C LEU A 65 -12.57 -5.62 1.59
N ALA A 66 -11.32 -5.20 1.49
CA ALA A 66 -10.19 -5.91 2.06
C ALA A 66 -9.36 -4.98 2.94
N PHE A 67 -8.82 -5.53 4.02
CA PHE A 67 -7.83 -4.86 4.85
C PHE A 67 -6.46 -5.50 4.66
N VAL A 68 -5.41 -4.70 4.76
CA VAL A 68 -4.02 -5.17 4.82
C VAL A 68 -3.35 -4.53 6.03
N SER A 69 -2.86 -5.34 6.96
CA SER A 69 -2.19 -4.87 8.17
C SER A 69 -1.01 -5.76 8.53
N ASP A 70 -0.33 -5.43 9.60
CA ASP A 70 0.53 -6.38 10.29
C ASP A 70 -0.30 -7.46 11.02
N ARG A 71 0.35 -8.27 11.86
CA ARG A 71 -0.30 -9.33 12.65
C ARG A 71 -0.47 -8.92 14.12
N ASN A 72 -0.73 -7.65 14.39
CA ASN A 72 -1.07 -7.20 15.74
C ASN A 72 -2.39 -7.86 16.17
N ASN A 73 -2.37 -8.58 17.31
CA ASN A 73 -3.54 -9.34 17.76
C ASN A 73 -4.75 -8.46 18.03
N SER A 74 -4.56 -7.30 18.65
CA SER A 74 -5.64 -6.37 18.97
C SER A 74 -6.28 -5.78 17.70
N LEU A 75 -5.47 -5.50 16.68
CA LEU A 75 -5.94 -5.07 15.36
C LEU A 75 -6.76 -6.18 14.69
N CYS A 76 -6.24 -7.43 14.68
CA CYS A 76 -6.94 -8.56 14.07
C CYS A 76 -8.30 -8.82 14.74
N LYS A 77 -8.36 -8.85 16.07
CA LYS A 77 -9.61 -8.98 16.83
C LYS A 77 -10.60 -7.84 16.53
N GLY A 78 -10.10 -6.60 16.46
CA GLY A 78 -10.90 -5.44 16.14
C GLY A 78 -11.53 -5.52 14.74
N LEU A 79 -10.78 -6.00 13.73
CA LEU A 79 -11.31 -6.25 12.39
C LEU A 79 -12.36 -7.36 12.39
N GLU A 80 -12.10 -8.49 13.01
CA GLU A 80 -13.05 -9.60 13.10
C GLU A 80 -14.36 -9.20 13.77
N ASN A 81 -14.30 -8.37 14.81
CA ASN A 81 -15.47 -7.90 15.55
C ASN A 81 -16.30 -6.85 14.76
N VAL A 82 -15.64 -5.93 14.04
CA VAL A 82 -16.33 -4.77 13.45
C VAL A 82 -16.59 -4.96 11.94
N TYR A 83 -15.71 -5.70 11.25
CA TYR A 83 -15.74 -5.94 9.81
C TYR A 83 -15.78 -7.43 9.44
N PRO A 84 -16.77 -8.19 9.95
CA PRO A 84 -16.85 -9.64 9.74
C PRO A 84 -17.06 -10.07 8.28
N LEU A 85 -17.59 -9.21 7.41
CA LEU A 85 -17.77 -9.49 5.98
C LEU A 85 -16.50 -9.24 5.17
N SER A 86 -15.65 -8.33 5.62
CA SER A 86 -14.47 -7.89 4.90
C SER A 86 -13.34 -8.91 4.99
N GLN A 87 -12.47 -8.93 3.98
CA GLN A 87 -11.33 -9.83 3.95
C GLN A 87 -10.09 -9.20 4.59
N HIS A 88 -9.35 -9.97 5.38
CA HIS A 88 -8.14 -9.50 6.02
C HIS A 88 -6.88 -10.18 5.46
N GLY A 89 -6.00 -9.41 4.84
CA GLY A 89 -4.69 -9.82 4.37
C GLY A 89 -3.55 -9.33 5.26
N ILE A 90 -2.54 -10.17 5.44
CA ILE A 90 -1.34 -9.83 6.22
C ILE A 90 -0.27 -9.17 5.35
N CYS A 91 0.44 -8.21 5.94
CA CYS A 91 1.61 -7.58 5.32
C CYS A 91 2.73 -8.61 5.12
N ILE A 92 3.06 -8.87 3.86
CA ILE A 92 4.13 -9.82 3.52
C ILE A 92 5.50 -9.35 4.04
N HIS A 93 5.74 -8.04 4.16
CA HIS A 93 7.00 -7.52 4.67
C HIS A 93 7.21 -7.93 6.14
N HIS A 94 6.21 -7.75 6.99
CA HIS A 94 6.25 -8.17 8.39
C HIS A 94 6.39 -9.69 8.52
N LEU A 95 5.69 -10.46 7.67
CA LEU A 95 5.81 -11.92 7.65
C LEU A 95 7.25 -12.36 7.31
N LEU A 96 7.87 -11.78 6.28
CA LEU A 96 9.24 -12.06 5.89
C LEU A 96 10.26 -11.65 6.96
N ASN A 97 10.05 -10.52 7.62
CA ASN A 97 10.91 -10.08 8.73
C ASN A 97 10.86 -11.06 9.91
N ASN A 98 9.68 -11.62 10.20
CA ASN A 98 9.55 -12.65 11.24
C ASN A 98 10.31 -13.92 10.88
N VAL A 99 10.23 -14.38 9.62
CA VAL A 99 11.01 -15.53 9.14
C VAL A 99 12.52 -15.27 9.32
N VAL A 100 13.02 -14.09 8.98
CA VAL A 100 14.42 -13.75 9.16
C VAL A 100 14.82 -13.72 10.63
N THR A 101 13.96 -13.17 11.49
CA THR A 101 14.27 -12.95 12.90
C THR A 101 14.21 -14.23 13.71
N HIS A 102 13.18 -15.05 13.50
CA HIS A 102 12.93 -16.24 14.33
C HIS A 102 13.57 -17.51 13.78
N TYR A 103 13.68 -17.64 12.47
CA TYR A 103 14.18 -18.85 11.81
C TYR A 103 15.53 -18.66 11.12
N ARG A 104 16.15 -17.48 11.23
CA ARG A 104 17.40 -17.16 10.49
C ARG A 104 17.29 -17.43 8.97
N GLY A 105 16.08 -17.43 8.44
CA GLY A 105 15.70 -17.90 7.11
C GLY A 105 16.09 -16.96 5.95
N LYS A 106 17.26 -16.32 5.99
CA LYS A 106 17.69 -15.37 4.93
C LYS A 106 17.69 -16.00 3.53
N GLY A 107 18.08 -17.28 3.41
CA GLY A 107 18.14 -17.97 2.12
C GLY A 107 16.80 -18.22 1.45
N VAL A 108 15.72 -18.42 2.23
CA VAL A 108 14.39 -18.76 1.71
C VAL A 108 13.47 -17.53 1.48
N VAL A 109 13.84 -16.35 2.00
CA VAL A 109 13.01 -15.12 1.90
C VAL A 109 12.66 -14.79 0.45
N GLY A 110 13.61 -14.94 -0.47
CA GLY A 110 13.38 -14.71 -1.90
C GLY A 110 12.33 -15.67 -2.51
N LEU A 111 12.31 -16.92 -2.08
CA LEU A 111 11.31 -17.92 -2.51
C LEU A 111 9.93 -17.60 -1.95
N ILE A 112 9.83 -17.28 -0.66
CA ILE A 112 8.58 -16.88 -0.01
C ILE A 112 8.02 -15.62 -0.69
N ALA A 113 8.86 -14.63 -0.94
CA ALA A 113 8.46 -13.42 -1.66
C ALA A 113 7.94 -13.72 -3.08
N LYS A 114 8.57 -14.66 -3.81
CA LYS A 114 8.10 -15.13 -5.12
C LYS A 114 6.80 -15.93 -5.01
N ALA A 115 6.65 -16.78 -4.00
CA ALA A 115 5.41 -17.53 -3.75
C ALA A 115 4.25 -16.55 -3.46
N SER A 116 4.42 -15.61 -2.54
CA SER A 116 3.40 -14.62 -2.19
C SER A 116 2.92 -13.77 -3.38
N LYS A 117 3.77 -13.60 -4.41
CA LYS A 117 3.47 -12.84 -5.63
C LYS A 117 2.80 -13.65 -6.73
N ALA A 118 2.73 -14.96 -6.59
CA ALA A 118 2.17 -15.82 -7.61
C ALA A 118 0.72 -15.40 -7.93
N TYR A 119 0.40 -15.38 -9.23
CA TYR A 119 -0.95 -15.12 -9.72
C TYR A 119 -1.75 -16.40 -9.91
N ARG A 120 -1.06 -17.54 -10.12
CA ARG A 120 -1.65 -18.86 -10.31
C ARG A 120 -1.35 -19.75 -9.10
N VAL A 121 -2.33 -20.56 -8.73
CA VAL A 121 -2.19 -21.51 -7.60
C VAL A 121 -1.05 -22.49 -7.85
N VAL A 122 -0.92 -23.03 -9.07
CA VAL A 122 0.17 -23.96 -9.45
C VAL A 122 1.55 -23.32 -9.25
N ASP A 123 1.73 -22.05 -9.65
CA ASP A 123 2.99 -21.33 -9.48
C ASP A 123 3.30 -21.06 -8.01
N PHE A 124 2.26 -20.86 -7.20
CA PHE A 124 2.39 -20.72 -5.76
C PHE A 124 2.81 -22.05 -5.13
N GLN A 125 2.10 -23.13 -5.40
CA GLN A 125 2.38 -24.47 -4.84
C GLN A 125 3.81 -24.88 -5.12
N LYS A 126 4.26 -24.84 -6.37
CA LYS A 126 5.65 -25.18 -6.73
C LYS A 126 6.69 -24.41 -5.92
N ARG A 127 6.46 -23.12 -5.67
CA ARG A 127 7.40 -22.27 -4.91
C ARG A 127 7.29 -22.50 -3.42
N PHE A 128 6.10 -22.79 -2.92
CA PHE A 128 5.85 -23.05 -1.50
C PHE A 128 6.41 -24.41 -1.10
N GLU A 129 6.24 -25.44 -1.92
CA GLU A 129 6.89 -26.75 -1.76
C GLU A 129 8.43 -26.62 -1.69
N ALA A 130 9.01 -25.80 -2.56
CA ALA A 130 10.45 -25.54 -2.50
C ALA A 130 10.89 -24.89 -1.17
N VAL A 131 10.04 -24.04 -0.55
CA VAL A 131 10.30 -23.50 0.80
C VAL A 131 10.21 -24.58 1.85
N CYS A 132 9.18 -25.42 1.81
CA CYS A 132 8.96 -26.53 2.76
C CYS A 132 10.12 -27.56 2.70
N ASN A 133 10.61 -27.87 1.51
CA ASN A 133 11.72 -28.80 1.32
C ASN A 133 13.05 -28.24 1.87
N ILE A 134 13.27 -26.93 1.82
CA ILE A 134 14.47 -26.30 2.40
C ILE A 134 14.35 -26.19 3.91
N SER A 135 13.17 -25.87 4.43
CA SER A 135 12.92 -25.73 5.87
C SER A 135 11.47 -26.06 6.22
N PRO A 136 11.18 -27.29 6.67
CA PRO A 136 9.86 -27.69 7.11
C PRO A 136 9.26 -26.76 8.19
N ALA A 137 10.06 -26.32 9.16
CA ALA A 137 9.64 -25.40 10.22
C ALA A 137 9.17 -24.04 9.70
N ILE A 138 9.81 -23.52 8.63
CA ILE A 138 9.34 -22.29 7.97
C ILE A 138 8.05 -22.57 7.20
N GLY A 139 7.93 -23.72 6.55
CA GLY A 139 6.72 -24.15 5.86
C GLY A 139 5.53 -24.21 6.82
N GLU A 140 5.69 -24.84 7.98
CA GLU A 140 4.69 -24.91 9.05
C GLU A 140 4.29 -23.50 9.53
N TYR A 141 5.25 -22.68 9.92
CA TYR A 141 5.00 -21.29 10.33
C TYR A 141 4.20 -20.47 9.31
N LEU A 142 4.48 -20.64 8.01
CA LEU A 142 3.77 -19.95 6.94
C LEU A 142 2.36 -20.50 6.72
N THR A 143 2.16 -21.79 6.97
CA THR A 143 0.84 -22.46 6.97
C THR A 143 -0.01 -21.95 8.13
N ASP A 144 0.54 -21.91 9.34
CA ASP A 144 -0.10 -21.38 10.55
C ASP A 144 -0.46 -19.88 10.41
N ALA A 145 0.36 -19.13 9.67
CA ALA A 145 0.04 -17.76 9.33
C ALA A 145 -1.16 -17.62 8.38
N ASN A 146 -1.82 -18.69 8.01
CA ASN A 146 -2.93 -18.82 7.08
C ASN A 146 -2.59 -18.33 5.66
N VAL A 147 -2.29 -19.26 4.77
CA VAL A 147 -1.88 -19.03 3.37
C VAL A 147 -2.85 -18.10 2.63
N THR A 148 -4.15 -18.18 2.94
CA THR A 148 -5.18 -17.36 2.31
C THR A 148 -5.02 -15.87 2.66
N LYS A 149 -4.42 -15.54 3.78
CA LYS A 149 -4.20 -14.15 4.23
C LYS A 149 -2.95 -13.50 3.59
N TRP A 150 -1.95 -14.27 3.13
CA TRP A 150 -0.70 -13.71 2.61
C TRP A 150 -0.39 -14.05 1.14
N ALA A 151 -0.80 -15.21 0.63
CA ALA A 151 -0.59 -15.58 -0.75
C ALA A 151 -1.61 -14.89 -1.68
N ARG A 152 -1.14 -14.24 -2.75
CA ARG A 152 -1.99 -13.46 -3.65
C ARG A 152 -3.09 -14.30 -4.30
N CYS A 153 -2.73 -15.46 -4.84
CA CYS A 153 -3.65 -16.32 -5.59
C CYS A 153 -4.63 -17.10 -4.70
N GLN A 154 -4.41 -17.12 -3.40
CA GLN A 154 -5.26 -17.80 -2.40
C GLN A 154 -6.18 -16.83 -1.66
N PHE A 155 -5.93 -15.51 -1.78
CA PHE A 155 -6.73 -14.49 -1.10
C PHE A 155 -8.13 -14.42 -1.69
N GLN A 156 -9.15 -14.54 -0.85
CA GLN A 156 -10.56 -14.62 -1.29
C GLN A 156 -11.16 -13.30 -1.75
N GLY A 157 -10.55 -12.16 -1.39
CA GLY A 157 -10.99 -10.83 -1.80
C GLY A 157 -10.10 -10.22 -2.89
N TYR A 158 -10.36 -8.96 -3.19
CA TYR A 158 -9.55 -8.19 -4.13
C TYR A 158 -8.62 -7.25 -3.39
N ARG A 159 -7.35 -7.62 -3.24
CA ARG A 159 -6.32 -6.71 -2.72
C ARG A 159 -5.40 -6.14 -3.80
N TYR A 160 -5.74 -6.40 -5.06
CA TYR A 160 -5.00 -5.93 -6.23
C TYR A 160 -3.51 -6.29 -6.16
N ASP A 161 -2.62 -5.31 -6.21
CA ASP A 161 -1.17 -5.48 -5.99
C ASP A 161 -0.71 -5.03 -4.58
N ILE A 162 -1.64 -4.67 -3.70
CA ILE A 162 -1.35 -4.22 -2.33
C ILE A 162 -1.12 -5.44 -1.43
N ARG A 163 0.12 -5.62 -0.94
CA ARG A 163 0.54 -6.78 -0.14
C ARG A 163 1.34 -6.40 1.10
N THR A 164 1.55 -5.11 1.30
CA THR A 164 2.37 -4.57 2.38
C THR A 164 1.69 -3.35 2.99
N THR A 165 2.10 -2.99 4.18
CA THR A 165 1.71 -1.74 4.86
C THR A 165 2.49 -0.51 4.37
N ASN A 166 3.24 -0.61 3.27
CA ASN A 166 3.96 0.52 2.68
C ASN A 166 3.12 1.78 2.47
N PRO A 167 1.82 1.73 2.09
CA PRO A 167 0.99 2.93 2.02
C PRO A 167 0.91 3.69 3.34
N THR A 168 0.66 3.01 4.47
CA THR A 168 0.64 3.63 5.80
C THR A 168 2.03 4.06 6.24
N GLU A 169 3.07 3.25 5.98
CA GLU A 169 4.46 3.64 6.24
C GLU A 169 4.86 4.92 5.49
N SER A 170 4.35 5.11 4.27
CA SER A 170 4.60 6.34 3.49
C SER A 170 3.91 7.55 4.10
N ILE A 171 2.68 7.41 4.62
CA ILE A 171 2.00 8.46 5.40
C ILE A 171 2.77 8.75 6.69
N ASN A 172 3.18 7.72 7.40
CA ASN A 172 3.97 7.85 8.62
C ASN A 172 5.32 8.56 8.38
N SER A 173 5.89 8.38 7.18
CA SER A 173 7.10 9.10 6.76
C SER A 173 6.82 10.57 6.45
N ALA A 174 5.70 10.88 5.78
CA ALA A 174 5.27 12.26 5.53
C ALA A 174 4.98 13.02 6.83
N LEU A 175 4.47 12.33 7.84
CA LEU A 175 4.18 12.87 9.18
C LEU A 175 5.34 12.68 10.17
N ARG A 176 6.57 12.45 9.71
CA ARG A 176 7.72 12.16 10.59
C ARG A 176 7.98 13.26 11.60
N SER A 177 8.04 14.52 11.15
CA SER A 177 8.21 15.69 12.01
C SER A 177 6.94 16.02 12.81
N PRO A 178 5.74 16.08 12.19
CA PRO A 178 4.50 16.34 12.93
C PRO A 178 4.22 15.39 14.10
N ARG A 179 4.68 14.13 14.03
CA ARG A 179 4.53 13.18 15.16
C ARG A 179 5.35 13.55 16.42
N GLU A 180 6.22 14.54 16.33
CA GLU A 180 6.96 15.12 17.46
C GLU A 180 6.20 16.29 18.12
N TYR A 181 5.14 16.79 17.48
CA TYR A 181 4.32 17.90 17.94
C TYR A 181 3.28 17.46 18.98
N PRO A 182 2.75 18.40 19.80
CA PRO A 182 1.51 18.20 20.55
C PRO A 182 0.34 17.81 19.62
N VAL A 183 -0.74 17.27 20.19
CA VAL A 183 -1.84 16.70 19.42
C VAL A 183 -2.49 17.70 18.45
N ILE A 184 -2.75 18.93 18.89
CA ILE A 184 -3.41 19.94 18.05
C ILE A 184 -2.54 20.33 16.86
N PRO A 185 -1.26 20.75 17.00
CA PRO A 185 -0.38 20.98 15.84
C PRO A 185 -0.15 19.76 14.95
N LEU A 186 -0.24 18.54 15.50
CA LEU A 186 -0.21 17.33 14.69
C LEU A 186 -1.46 17.24 13.78
N LEU A 187 -2.65 17.48 14.33
CA LEU A 187 -3.90 17.46 13.58
C LEU A 187 -3.92 18.53 12.48
N ASP A 188 -3.43 19.73 12.78
CA ASP A 188 -3.28 20.81 11.80
C ASP A 188 -2.34 20.40 10.66
N SER A 189 -1.19 19.82 10.99
CA SER A 189 -0.23 19.33 9.99
C SER A 189 -0.82 18.22 9.11
N ILE A 190 -1.66 17.33 9.68
CA ILE A 190 -2.39 16.32 8.92
C ILE A 190 -3.37 17.01 7.96
N ARG A 191 -4.13 17.98 8.44
CA ARG A 191 -5.11 18.74 7.64
C ARG A 191 -4.44 19.49 6.49
N GLU A 192 -3.35 20.22 6.76
CA GLU A 192 -2.55 20.90 5.71
C GLU A 192 -2.06 19.93 4.64
N MET A 193 -1.52 18.78 5.06
CA MET A 193 -1.09 17.72 4.14
C MET A 193 -2.24 17.27 3.25
N LEU A 194 -3.42 17.02 3.82
CA LEU A 194 -4.61 16.59 3.09
C LEU A 194 -5.11 17.67 2.13
N THR A 195 -5.21 18.92 2.59
CA THR A 195 -5.61 20.08 1.77
C THR A 195 -4.74 20.20 0.52
N ARG A 196 -3.41 20.18 0.72
CA ARG A 196 -2.44 20.25 -0.36
C ARG A 196 -2.55 19.06 -1.31
N TRP A 197 -2.59 17.82 -0.80
CA TRP A 197 -2.67 16.62 -1.64
C TRP A 197 -3.96 16.56 -2.45
N PHE A 198 -5.10 16.94 -1.87
CA PHE A 198 -6.38 16.96 -2.57
C PHE A 198 -6.39 18.03 -3.66
N PHE A 199 -5.87 19.21 -3.39
CA PHE A 199 -5.74 20.27 -4.39
C PHE A 199 -4.85 19.86 -5.56
N GLU A 200 -3.63 19.37 -5.29
CA GLU A 200 -2.68 18.92 -6.31
C GLU A 200 -3.26 17.84 -7.22
N ARG A 201 -3.92 16.84 -6.60
CA ARG A 201 -4.49 15.70 -7.33
C ARG A 201 -5.74 16.06 -8.09
N ARG A 202 -6.57 16.94 -7.57
CA ARG A 202 -7.71 17.53 -8.28
C ARG A 202 -7.25 18.25 -9.51
N THR A 203 -6.28 19.15 -9.39
CA THR A 203 -5.69 19.90 -10.50
C THR A 203 -5.10 18.94 -11.54
N ARG A 204 -4.36 17.94 -11.10
CA ARG A 204 -3.74 16.95 -11.98
C ARG A 204 -4.75 16.07 -12.71
N SER A 205 -5.80 15.62 -12.02
CA SER A 205 -6.85 14.80 -12.64
C SER A 205 -7.68 15.57 -13.66
N ARG A 206 -7.94 16.86 -13.41
CA ARG A 206 -8.67 17.74 -14.33
C ARG A 206 -7.90 18.00 -15.63
N LYS A 207 -6.57 18.16 -15.54
CA LYS A 207 -5.69 18.36 -16.70
C LYS A 207 -5.51 17.11 -17.57
N HIS A 208 -5.79 15.92 -17.01
CA HIS A 208 -5.61 14.66 -17.73
C HIS A 208 -6.83 14.34 -18.58
N THR A 209 -6.63 14.08 -19.89
CA THR A 209 -7.69 13.90 -20.88
C THR A 209 -7.95 12.47 -21.30
N MET A 210 -6.98 11.55 -21.04
CA MET A 210 -7.11 10.15 -21.40
C MET A 210 -8.16 9.44 -20.53
N PRO A 211 -8.80 8.36 -21.02
CA PRO A 211 -9.88 7.67 -20.32
C PRO A 211 -9.45 6.99 -19.01
N LEU A 212 -8.21 6.51 -18.92
CA LEU A 212 -7.66 5.90 -17.72
C LEU A 212 -6.68 6.84 -17.02
N THR A 213 -6.43 6.61 -15.73
CA THR A 213 -5.47 7.41 -14.96
C THR A 213 -4.06 7.28 -15.53
N ILE A 214 -3.22 8.28 -15.30
CA ILE A 214 -1.85 8.38 -15.85
C ILE A 214 -1.02 7.11 -15.60
N ALA A 215 -1.09 6.57 -14.37
CA ALA A 215 -0.34 5.37 -14.02
C ALA A 215 -0.82 4.13 -14.75
N ILE A 216 -2.11 4.08 -15.06
CA ILE A 216 -2.73 2.93 -15.75
C ILE A 216 -2.51 3.01 -17.24
N GLU A 217 -2.63 4.19 -17.87
CA GLU A 217 -2.26 4.38 -19.28
C GLU A 217 -0.83 3.88 -19.52
N LYS A 218 0.14 4.35 -18.74
CA LYS A 218 1.53 3.88 -18.82
C LYS A 218 1.69 2.36 -18.60
N LYS A 219 0.83 1.74 -17.78
CA LYS A 219 0.83 0.29 -17.57
C LYS A 219 0.24 -0.45 -18.78
N ILE A 220 -0.81 0.08 -19.38
CA ILE A 220 -1.44 -0.44 -20.60
C ILE A 220 -0.45 -0.39 -21.77
N ASP A 221 0.18 0.77 -22.03
CA ASP A 221 1.17 0.94 -23.09
C ASP A 221 2.30 -0.09 -23.02
N ARG A 222 2.85 -0.27 -21.79
CA ARG A 222 3.89 -1.30 -21.57
C ARG A 222 3.38 -2.72 -21.85
N ARG A 223 2.10 -3.00 -21.58
CA ARG A 223 1.49 -4.31 -21.83
C ARG A 223 1.18 -4.53 -23.31
N ILE A 224 0.74 -3.49 -24.03
CA ILE A 224 0.58 -3.49 -25.49
C ILE A 224 1.91 -3.87 -26.15
N ASN A 225 2.98 -3.15 -25.80
CA ASN A 225 4.31 -3.38 -26.36
C ASN A 225 4.81 -4.82 -26.10
N LYS A 226 4.57 -5.36 -24.91
CA LYS A 226 4.97 -6.74 -24.56
C LYS A 226 4.12 -7.83 -25.22
N GLY A 227 2.90 -7.50 -25.64
CA GLY A 227 1.99 -8.44 -26.29
C GLY A 227 1.93 -8.32 -27.83
N LYS A 228 2.72 -7.44 -28.44
CA LYS A 228 2.67 -7.18 -29.91
C LYS A 228 2.79 -8.44 -30.76
N THR A 229 3.68 -9.34 -30.38
CA THR A 229 4.00 -10.57 -31.12
C THR A 229 3.10 -11.75 -30.78
N PHE A 230 2.16 -11.60 -29.86
CA PHE A 230 1.28 -12.70 -29.48
C PHE A 230 0.30 -13.04 -30.61
N LEU A 231 0.06 -14.33 -30.75
CA LEU A 231 -0.93 -14.87 -31.67
C LEU A 231 -2.25 -15.07 -30.94
N VAL A 232 -3.35 -14.70 -31.58
CA VAL A 232 -4.70 -14.82 -31.01
C VAL A 232 -5.51 -15.76 -31.88
N GLN A 233 -6.04 -16.80 -31.25
CA GLN A 233 -6.97 -17.73 -31.85
C GLN A 233 -8.34 -17.56 -31.21
N PRO A 234 -9.39 -17.14 -31.92
CA PRO A 234 -10.75 -17.12 -31.40
C PRO A 234 -11.21 -18.53 -31.03
N VAL A 235 -11.89 -18.66 -29.90
CA VAL A 235 -12.57 -19.88 -29.43
C VAL A 235 -14.09 -19.71 -29.60
N ASN A 236 -14.58 -18.52 -29.23
CA ASN A 236 -15.95 -18.04 -29.51
C ASN A 236 -15.96 -16.50 -29.46
N GLU A 237 -17.13 -15.87 -29.47
CA GLU A 237 -17.30 -14.40 -29.48
C GLU A 237 -16.57 -13.69 -28.33
N HIS A 238 -16.40 -14.34 -27.18
CA HIS A 238 -15.85 -13.74 -25.96
C HIS A 238 -14.55 -14.36 -25.48
N ARG A 239 -14.21 -15.58 -25.97
CA ARG A 239 -13.04 -16.35 -25.54
C ARG A 239 -11.99 -16.46 -26.62
N PHE A 240 -10.74 -16.30 -26.21
CA PHE A 240 -9.57 -16.28 -27.08
C PHE A 240 -8.42 -17.07 -26.47
N LEU A 241 -7.81 -17.95 -27.26
CA LEU A 241 -6.54 -18.56 -26.90
C LEU A 241 -5.41 -17.65 -27.39
N VAL A 242 -4.56 -17.21 -26.46
CA VAL A 242 -3.43 -16.30 -26.75
C VAL A 242 -2.12 -17.01 -26.49
N ARG A 243 -1.29 -17.10 -27.54
CA ARG A 243 0.02 -17.77 -27.56
C ARG A 243 1.16 -16.77 -27.73
N GLY A 244 2.38 -17.19 -27.39
CA GLY A 244 3.60 -16.37 -27.57
C GLY A 244 4.19 -15.82 -26.30
N ASP A 245 3.65 -16.23 -25.12
CA ASP A 245 4.26 -16.03 -23.80
C ASP A 245 4.86 -17.36 -23.28
N THR A 246 5.33 -17.37 -22.05
CA THR A 246 5.80 -18.57 -21.34
C THR A 246 4.76 -19.67 -21.21
N ILE A 247 3.49 -19.32 -21.28
CA ILE A 247 2.34 -20.24 -21.27
C ILE A 247 1.26 -19.72 -22.22
N ASP A 248 0.55 -20.62 -22.85
CA ASP A 248 -0.67 -20.30 -23.60
C ASP A 248 -1.77 -19.92 -22.61
N CYS A 249 -2.51 -18.88 -22.92
CA CYS A 249 -3.50 -18.31 -22.00
C CYS A 249 -4.87 -18.23 -22.64
N LEU A 250 -5.87 -18.78 -21.96
CA LEU A 250 -7.27 -18.57 -22.30
C LEU A 250 -7.73 -17.25 -21.66
N VAL A 251 -8.28 -16.37 -22.50
CA VAL A 251 -8.84 -15.08 -22.11
C VAL A 251 -10.34 -15.10 -22.33
N ASP A 252 -11.09 -14.63 -21.35
CA ASP A 252 -12.52 -14.33 -21.48
C ASP A 252 -12.70 -12.81 -21.27
N LEU A 253 -13.06 -12.11 -22.32
CA LEU A 253 -13.16 -10.65 -22.32
C LEU A 253 -14.40 -10.15 -21.57
N ASP A 254 -15.49 -10.91 -21.56
CA ASP A 254 -16.73 -10.49 -20.89
C ASP A 254 -16.65 -10.74 -19.39
N ARG A 255 -16.15 -11.90 -18.98
CA ARG A 255 -15.86 -12.19 -17.57
C ARG A 255 -14.65 -11.43 -17.04
N ARG A 256 -13.89 -10.78 -17.93
CA ARG A 256 -12.64 -10.07 -17.60
C ARG A 256 -11.64 -10.95 -16.86
N THR A 257 -11.45 -12.18 -17.36
CA THR A 257 -10.57 -13.19 -16.79
C THR A 257 -9.49 -13.62 -17.77
N CYS A 258 -8.39 -14.15 -17.23
CA CYS A 258 -7.32 -14.76 -18.02
C CYS A 258 -6.63 -15.84 -17.20
N SER A 259 -6.38 -17.01 -17.77
CA SER A 259 -5.71 -18.13 -17.10
C SER A 259 -4.32 -17.80 -16.54
N CYS A 260 -3.72 -16.66 -16.92
CA CYS A 260 -2.52 -16.14 -16.25
C CYS A 260 -2.78 -15.55 -14.84
N GLY A 261 -4.02 -15.36 -14.41
CA GLY A 261 -4.47 -14.83 -13.14
C GLY A 261 -4.25 -13.32 -12.92
N LYS A 262 -3.58 -12.62 -13.85
CA LYS A 262 -3.26 -11.19 -13.66
C LYS A 262 -4.45 -10.28 -13.92
N TYR A 263 -5.32 -10.65 -14.85
CA TYR A 263 -6.47 -9.83 -15.21
C TYR A 263 -7.48 -9.81 -14.05
N ASP A 264 -7.81 -11.00 -13.57
CA ASP A 264 -8.76 -11.21 -12.47
C ASP A 264 -8.37 -10.44 -11.21
N LEU A 265 -7.11 -10.61 -10.80
CA LEU A 265 -6.63 -10.09 -9.51
C LEU A 265 -6.33 -8.59 -9.53
N LEU A 266 -5.92 -8.06 -10.69
CA LEU A 266 -5.56 -6.64 -10.80
C LEU A 266 -6.71 -5.76 -11.29
N LYS A 267 -7.74 -6.37 -11.89
CA LYS A 267 -8.85 -5.65 -12.55
C LYS A 267 -8.38 -4.72 -13.67
N ILE A 268 -7.20 -4.99 -14.21
CA ILE A 268 -6.59 -4.28 -15.35
C ILE A 268 -6.20 -5.35 -16.36
N PRO A 269 -6.60 -5.25 -17.64
CA PRO A 269 -6.34 -6.29 -18.62
C PRO A 269 -4.84 -6.60 -18.70
N CYS A 270 -4.49 -7.88 -18.65
CA CYS A 270 -3.11 -8.34 -18.84
C CYS A 270 -2.73 -8.23 -20.33
N ARG A 271 -1.46 -8.47 -20.66
CA ARG A 271 -0.98 -8.42 -22.06
C ARG A 271 -1.74 -9.36 -23.00
N HIS A 272 -2.21 -10.53 -22.51
CA HIS A 272 -3.03 -11.46 -23.27
C HIS A 272 -4.43 -10.88 -23.53
N ALA A 273 -5.09 -10.35 -22.49
CA ALA A 273 -6.41 -9.74 -22.61
C ALA A 273 -6.40 -8.47 -23.49
N ILE A 274 -5.33 -7.68 -23.42
CA ILE A 274 -5.17 -6.51 -24.31
C ILE A 274 -5.05 -6.97 -25.77
N LYS A 275 -4.18 -7.96 -26.04
CA LYS A 275 -4.00 -8.46 -27.40
C LYS A 275 -5.28 -9.05 -27.96
N ALA A 276 -5.99 -9.89 -27.19
CA ALA A 276 -7.30 -10.42 -27.57
C ALA A 276 -8.33 -9.30 -27.81
N GLY A 277 -8.41 -8.30 -26.94
CA GLY A 277 -9.32 -7.17 -27.10
C GLY A 277 -9.06 -6.36 -28.36
N LEU A 278 -7.79 -6.06 -28.64
CA LEU A 278 -7.40 -5.33 -29.85
C LEU A 278 -7.73 -6.08 -31.15
N THR A 279 -7.71 -7.42 -31.14
CA THR A 279 -8.08 -8.23 -32.29
C THR A 279 -9.57 -8.07 -32.66
N VAL A 280 -10.41 -7.78 -31.67
CA VAL A 280 -11.87 -7.54 -31.85
C VAL A 280 -12.24 -6.06 -31.67
N SER A 281 -11.29 -5.15 -31.88
CA SER A 281 -11.47 -3.69 -31.80
C SER A 281 -12.00 -3.18 -30.45
N ARG A 282 -11.83 -3.95 -29.35
CA ARG A 282 -12.16 -3.50 -27.99
C ARG A 282 -11.01 -2.70 -27.38
N ALA A 283 -11.25 -1.45 -27.05
CA ALA A 283 -10.26 -0.59 -26.43
C ALA A 283 -9.83 -1.13 -25.04
N PRO A 284 -8.54 -1.08 -24.67
CA PRO A 284 -8.09 -1.50 -23.34
C PRO A 284 -8.77 -0.77 -22.18
N SER A 285 -9.23 0.46 -22.40
CA SER A 285 -9.99 1.24 -21.40
C SER A 285 -11.33 0.61 -21.07
N SER A 286 -12.04 0.05 -22.05
CA SER A 286 -13.32 -0.65 -21.85
C SER A 286 -13.16 -1.98 -21.09
N LEU A 287 -11.98 -2.57 -21.14
CA LEU A 287 -11.62 -3.80 -20.45
C LEU A 287 -11.07 -3.55 -19.04
N THR A 288 -10.80 -2.31 -18.68
CA THR A 288 -10.25 -1.93 -17.38
C THR A 288 -11.37 -1.62 -16.39
N ASP A 289 -11.18 -1.96 -15.12
CA ASP A 289 -12.16 -1.67 -14.08
C ASP A 289 -12.37 -0.16 -13.93
N PHE A 290 -13.61 0.21 -13.70
CA PHE A 290 -14.07 1.60 -13.52
C PHE A 290 -13.26 2.38 -12.47
N MET A 291 -12.75 1.72 -11.42
CA MET A 291 -11.94 2.37 -10.39
C MET A 291 -10.65 3.02 -10.90
N TYR A 292 -10.21 2.64 -12.08
CA TYR A 292 -9.01 3.16 -12.74
C TYR A 292 -9.29 4.24 -13.80
N THR A 293 -10.56 4.60 -14.00
CA THR A 293 -10.93 5.64 -14.95
C THR A 293 -10.58 7.04 -14.44
N THR A 294 -10.29 7.92 -15.37
CA THR A 294 -10.05 9.35 -15.08
C THR A 294 -11.28 10.01 -14.46
N SER A 295 -12.47 9.60 -14.88
CA SER A 295 -13.74 10.07 -14.30
C SER A 295 -13.80 9.76 -12.79
N ASN A 296 -13.65 8.50 -12.42
CA ASN A 296 -13.65 8.10 -11.00
C ASN A 296 -12.51 8.74 -10.20
N TRP A 297 -11.35 9.00 -10.84
CA TRP A 297 -10.25 9.69 -10.21
C TRP A 297 -10.57 11.15 -9.90
N ARG A 298 -11.30 11.85 -10.81
CA ARG A 298 -11.78 13.22 -10.59
C ARG A 298 -12.77 13.28 -9.45
N THR A 299 -13.77 12.40 -9.45
CA THR A 299 -14.78 12.32 -8.37
C THR A 299 -14.14 12.09 -7.00
N ALA A 300 -13.08 11.28 -6.91
CA ALA A 300 -12.39 11.03 -5.65
C ALA A 300 -11.80 12.30 -4.99
N TYR A 301 -11.54 13.35 -5.76
CA TYR A 301 -10.97 14.61 -5.28
C TYR A 301 -11.87 15.82 -5.55
N GLU A 302 -13.15 15.61 -5.81
CA GLU A 302 -14.11 16.68 -6.11
C GLU A 302 -14.28 17.61 -4.91
N GLU A 303 -14.45 17.03 -3.72
CA GLU A 303 -14.61 17.76 -2.48
C GLU A 303 -13.33 18.49 -2.04
N THR A 304 -13.53 19.65 -1.43
CA THR A 304 -12.44 20.49 -0.92
C THR A 304 -12.21 20.23 0.57
N ILE A 305 -10.97 19.97 0.95
CA ILE A 305 -10.58 19.94 2.35
C ILE A 305 -10.15 21.36 2.73
N ASN A 306 -10.98 22.02 3.53
CA ASN A 306 -10.72 23.38 4.01
C ASN A 306 -9.82 23.37 5.24
N PRO A 307 -8.89 24.33 5.36
CA PRO A 307 -8.18 24.58 6.61
C PRO A 307 -9.14 25.07 7.69
N ILE A 308 -8.75 25.00 8.97
CA ILE A 308 -9.47 25.68 10.04
C ILE A 308 -9.14 27.17 9.90
N GLY A 309 -10.10 27.93 9.37
CA GLY A 309 -9.93 29.36 9.11
C GLY A 309 -10.45 30.27 10.22
N VAL A 310 -10.84 29.69 11.36
CA VAL A 310 -11.46 30.42 12.47
C VAL A 310 -10.45 30.48 13.61
N PRO A 311 -10.10 31.67 14.13
CA PRO A 311 -9.23 31.82 15.30
C PRO A 311 -9.77 31.07 16.53
N ASP A 312 -8.88 30.58 17.39
CA ASP A 312 -9.22 29.73 18.54
C ASP A 312 -10.20 30.40 19.51
N ASP A 313 -10.13 31.74 19.65
CA ASP A 313 -10.99 32.54 20.49
C ASP A 313 -12.46 32.60 20.01
N SER A 314 -12.71 32.32 18.76
CA SER A 314 -14.04 32.27 18.15
C SER A 314 -14.67 30.87 18.11
N TRP A 315 -14.00 29.86 18.69
CA TRP A 315 -14.55 28.50 18.73
C TRP A 315 -15.69 28.36 19.72
N VAL A 316 -16.83 27.84 19.25
CA VAL A 316 -17.94 27.45 20.12
C VAL A 316 -17.63 26.08 20.73
N VAL A 317 -17.06 26.09 21.94
CA VAL A 317 -16.72 24.85 22.64
C VAL A 317 -17.92 24.38 23.45
N PRO A 318 -18.43 23.15 23.25
CA PRO A 318 -19.53 22.59 24.04
C PRO A 318 -19.20 22.60 25.56
N ASN A 319 -20.18 22.87 26.39
CA ASN A 319 -19.98 22.94 27.86
C ASN A 319 -19.44 21.61 28.44
N THR A 320 -19.81 20.47 27.88
CA THR A 320 -19.28 19.16 28.27
C THR A 320 -17.78 19.04 28.06
N VAL A 321 -17.24 19.66 26.99
CA VAL A 321 -15.81 19.70 26.70
C VAL A 321 -15.10 20.75 27.58
N ARG A 322 -15.71 21.92 27.70
CA ARG A 322 -15.15 23.03 28.52
C ARG A 322 -14.99 22.65 29.99
N ASN A 323 -15.96 21.89 30.53
CA ASN A 323 -15.96 21.47 31.93
C ASN A 323 -15.30 20.10 32.15
N ALA A 324 -14.76 19.47 31.11
CA ALA A 324 -14.09 18.19 31.24
C ALA A 324 -12.75 18.36 31.99
N SER A 325 -12.59 17.63 33.09
CA SER A 325 -11.30 17.52 33.76
C SER A 325 -10.38 16.59 32.99
N VAL A 326 -9.37 17.14 32.33
CA VAL A 326 -8.38 16.40 31.59
C VAL A 326 -7.04 16.42 32.32
N LEU A 327 -6.61 15.26 32.80
CA LEU A 327 -5.28 15.11 33.39
C LEU A 327 -4.24 14.89 32.28
N ALA A 328 -3.10 15.59 32.41
CA ALA A 328 -1.96 15.33 31.51
C ALA A 328 -1.47 13.88 31.70
N PRO A 329 -1.25 13.12 30.63
CA PRO A 329 -0.73 11.76 30.76
C PRO A 329 0.66 11.74 31.39
N GLU A 330 0.94 10.70 32.19
CA GLU A 330 2.26 10.54 32.82
C GLU A 330 3.37 10.42 31.77
N SER A 331 4.35 11.30 31.79
CA SER A 331 5.40 11.38 30.79
C SER A 331 6.71 10.75 31.25
N ARG A 332 6.71 9.45 31.57
CA ARG A 332 7.97 8.72 31.80
C ARG A 332 8.53 8.20 30.44
N ARG A 333 9.77 8.57 30.13
CA ARG A 333 10.48 8.13 28.91
C ARG A 333 10.94 6.68 29.11
N GLY A 334 10.21 5.71 28.58
CA GLY A 334 10.69 4.32 28.47
C GLY A 334 11.86 4.22 27.48
N ALA A 335 12.76 3.25 27.67
CA ALA A 335 13.83 2.97 26.73
C ALA A 335 13.24 2.67 25.33
N GLY A 336 13.61 3.47 24.33
CA GLY A 336 13.14 3.30 22.98
C GLY A 336 13.69 2.01 22.35
N ARG A 337 12.88 1.36 21.50
CA ARG A 337 13.31 0.20 20.71
C ARG A 337 14.55 0.58 19.89
N ARG A 338 15.65 -0.19 19.99
CA ARG A 338 16.84 0.00 19.14
C ARG A 338 16.42 -0.04 17.67
N ARG A 339 16.93 0.91 16.87
CA ARG A 339 16.64 1.03 15.44
C ARG A 339 17.13 -0.22 14.72
N LYS A 340 16.23 -1.12 14.29
CA LYS A 340 16.59 -2.26 13.44
C LYS A 340 16.68 -1.77 11.99
N ARG A 341 17.75 -2.13 11.29
CA ARG A 341 17.92 -1.85 9.86
C ARG A 341 16.79 -2.55 9.10
N ARG A 342 16.09 -1.81 8.22
CA ARG A 342 15.06 -2.42 7.36
C ARG A 342 15.74 -3.47 6.47
N TYR A 343 15.16 -4.67 6.41
CA TYR A 343 15.60 -5.69 5.46
C TYR A 343 15.12 -5.26 4.07
N GLU A 344 16.09 -4.97 3.17
CA GLU A 344 15.77 -4.62 1.80
C GLU A 344 15.29 -5.84 1.05
N THR A 345 14.07 -5.78 0.52
CA THR A 345 13.54 -6.86 -0.34
C THR A 345 14.29 -6.88 -1.67
N VAL A 346 14.19 -7.98 -2.41
CA VAL A 346 14.76 -8.08 -3.77
C VAL A 346 14.19 -6.97 -4.67
N GLU A 347 12.95 -6.54 -4.46
CA GLU A 347 12.33 -5.42 -5.18
C GLU A 347 12.95 -4.07 -4.80
N ASP A 348 13.24 -3.85 -3.52
CA ASP A 348 13.92 -2.62 -3.08
C ASP A 348 15.32 -2.53 -3.68
N LYS A 349 16.03 -3.65 -3.76
CA LYS A 349 17.35 -3.73 -4.42
C LYS A 349 17.26 -3.53 -5.94
N LEU A 350 16.27 -4.11 -6.61
CA LEU A 350 16.05 -3.91 -8.04
C LEU A 350 15.62 -2.46 -8.36
N ARG A 351 14.82 -1.83 -7.51
CA ARG A 351 14.46 -0.41 -7.65
C ARG A 351 15.68 0.50 -7.41
N SER A 352 16.50 0.18 -6.43
CA SER A 352 17.74 0.94 -6.16
C SER A 352 18.80 0.76 -7.27
N SER A 353 18.87 -0.42 -7.91
CA SER A 353 19.77 -0.66 -9.05
C SER A 353 19.29 -0.03 -10.37
N GLN A 354 17.96 0.10 -10.57
CA GLN A 354 17.39 0.80 -11.73
C GLN A 354 17.35 2.33 -11.57
N GLY A 355 17.53 2.83 -10.35
CA GLY A 355 17.56 4.25 -9.99
C GLY A 355 18.92 4.71 -9.50
N ALA A 356 19.98 3.97 -9.77
CA ALA A 356 21.35 4.44 -9.52
C ALA A 356 21.64 5.64 -10.44
N GLN A 357 21.07 6.79 -10.07
CA GLN A 357 21.67 8.06 -10.45
C GLN A 357 23.15 7.98 -10.01
N GLU A 358 24.05 8.30 -10.93
CA GLU A 358 25.47 8.50 -10.62
C GLU A 358 25.58 9.19 -9.27
N LYS A 359 26.24 8.54 -8.33
CA LYS A 359 26.51 9.13 -7.02
C LYS A 359 27.25 10.44 -7.31
N LYS A 360 26.57 11.58 -7.20
CA LYS A 360 27.20 12.88 -7.24
C LYS A 360 28.37 12.82 -6.27
N ARG A 361 29.59 12.86 -6.80
CA ARG A 361 30.81 12.84 -5.99
C ARG A 361 30.74 14.00 -5.01
N ARG A 362 30.90 13.70 -3.75
CA ARG A 362 30.84 14.72 -2.69
C ARG A 362 32.05 15.62 -2.87
N ARG A 363 31.82 16.89 -3.02
CA ARG A 363 32.87 17.91 -3.09
C ARG A 363 33.08 18.52 -1.71
N CYS A 364 34.36 18.84 -1.40
CA CYS A 364 34.70 19.54 -0.18
C CYS A 364 33.98 20.90 -0.10
N SER A 365 33.25 21.15 0.98
CA SER A 365 32.53 22.41 1.16
C SER A 365 33.44 23.63 1.40
N ARG A 366 34.77 23.43 1.49
CA ARG A 366 35.78 24.47 1.69
C ARG A 366 36.49 24.84 0.40
N CYS A 367 36.91 23.90 -0.43
CA CYS A 367 37.67 24.14 -1.64
C CYS A 367 36.98 23.70 -2.94
N GLY A 368 35.81 23.02 -2.86
CA GLY A 368 35.06 22.54 -4.02
C GLY A 368 35.62 21.28 -4.70
N GLU A 369 36.79 20.75 -4.28
CA GLU A 369 37.41 19.58 -4.87
C GLU A 369 36.89 18.25 -4.31
N GLU A 370 37.07 17.17 -5.05
CA GLU A 370 36.61 15.82 -4.70
C GLU A 370 37.67 15.07 -3.86
N ASN A 371 37.28 13.95 -3.25
CA ASN A 371 38.11 13.00 -2.50
C ASN A 371 38.51 13.40 -1.07
N HIS A 372 38.08 14.53 -0.55
CA HIS A 372 38.23 14.90 0.86
C HIS A 372 37.02 15.71 1.37
N ASN A 373 36.93 15.93 2.66
CA ASN A 373 35.88 16.75 3.29
C ASN A 373 36.48 18.00 3.94
N ARG A 374 35.64 18.86 4.50
CA ARG A 374 36.07 20.11 5.15
C ARG A 374 37.08 19.89 6.29
N ALA A 375 36.97 18.77 7.01
CA ALA A 375 37.85 18.47 8.15
C ALA A 375 39.25 17.98 7.72
N THR A 376 39.36 17.40 6.52
CA THR A 376 40.61 16.88 5.93
C THR A 376 41.10 17.74 4.76
N CYS A 377 40.71 19.01 4.71
CA CYS A 377 41.09 19.94 3.65
C CYS A 377 42.35 20.70 4.04
N ASP A 378 43.44 20.51 3.31
CA ASP A 378 44.76 21.12 3.57
C ASP A 378 44.91 22.52 2.96
N ARG A 379 43.92 23.02 2.23
CA ARG A 379 43.96 24.41 1.71
C ARG A 379 43.76 25.44 2.81
N ALA A 380 44.73 26.32 3.00
CA ALA A 380 44.63 27.49 3.82
C ALA A 380 43.51 28.44 3.28
N ILE A 381 42.88 29.18 4.17
CA ILE A 381 41.88 30.20 3.81
C ILE A 381 42.59 31.37 3.18
#